data_d1fc8f1e4ee07a1e2535e03a9b7ca5b6
#
_entry.id   d1fc8f1e4ee07a1e2535e03a9b7ca5b6
#
_cell.length_a   1.000
_cell.length_b   1.000
_cell.length_c   1.000
_cell.angle_alpha   90.00
_cell.angle_beta   90.00
_cell.angle_gamma   90.00
#
_symmetry.space_group_name_H-M   'P 1'
#
loop_
_entity.id
_entity.type
_entity.pdbx_description
1 polymer ?
#
loop_
_entity_poly.entity_id
_entity_poly.type
_entity_poly.pdbx_seq_one_letter_code
_entity_poly.pdbx_strand_id
1 'polypeptide(L)'
;MTGVQTCALPISSVGRYANRIKDSKLIIDGKSYQLKVNDNSNCLHGGGNSGWMNQVYDIKAKTDSSVVFAIKAKDGENGFPGTVEATATYTVRNNNSLDIVFEATTDKKTVINMTNHCYFNLNGDLSKDGFDQIMYINADKFTPSDKYYIPTGEIKDVTGTPMDFRKAAVIGKKIDMTYDQIKNATGYDHNWCLNTYQHGKGNDQAIAA
;
A
#
# COMPACT_ATOMS: atom_id res chain seq x y z
N MET A 1 13.14 4.99 25.32
CA MET A 1 12.90 4.70 23.90
C MET A 1 12.00 3.49 23.84
N THR A 2 10.73 3.74 23.80
CA THR A 2 9.68 2.72 23.75
C THR A 2 9.53 2.29 22.32
N GLY A 3 9.81 1.03 22.07
CA GLY A 3 9.85 0.46 20.76
C GLY A 3 8.52 0.53 20.03
N VAL A 4 8.48 1.34 18.99
CA VAL A 4 7.67 1.00 17.84
C VAL A 4 8.37 -0.23 17.24
N GLN A 5 8.07 -1.38 17.74
CA GLN A 5 8.41 -2.62 17.09
C GLN A 5 7.30 -2.89 16.09
N THR A 6 7.45 -2.71 14.88
CA THR A 6 8.45 -3.08 13.96
C THR A 6 7.82 -3.86 12.85
N CYS A 7 7.44 -3.20 11.88
CA CYS A 7 7.83 -3.79 10.61
C CYS A 7 9.29 -3.44 10.45
N ALA A 8 10.18 -4.41 10.26
CA ALA A 8 11.51 -4.09 9.81
C ALA A 8 11.39 -3.17 8.59
N LEU A 9 11.97 -1.99 8.64
CA LEU A 9 11.76 -0.93 7.66
C LEU A 9 11.87 -1.38 6.18
N PRO A 10 12.74 -2.33 5.79
CA PRO A 10 12.74 -2.87 4.43
C PRO A 10 11.51 -3.69 4.09
N ILE A 11 10.91 -4.38 5.07
CA ILE A 11 9.75 -5.26 4.85
C ILE A 11 8.48 -4.46 4.54
N SER A 12 8.42 -3.19 4.93
CA SER A 12 7.26 -2.35 4.69
C SER A 12 7.24 -1.69 3.32
N SER A 13 8.33 -1.69 2.56
CA SER A 13 8.35 -1.12 1.21
C SER A 13 7.96 -2.16 0.18
N VAL A 14 6.69 -2.16 -0.21
CA VAL A 14 6.14 -3.08 -1.20
C VAL A 14 6.36 -2.55 -2.61
N GLY A 15 6.76 -3.42 -3.51
CA GLY A 15 6.95 -3.19 -4.93
C GLY A 15 7.22 -4.54 -5.66
N ARG A 16 7.32 -4.54 -6.97
CA ARG A 16 7.19 -3.41 -7.92
C ARG A 16 5.76 -2.84 -7.94
N TYR A 17 4.74 -3.70 -7.70
CA TYR A 17 3.33 -3.33 -7.72
C TYR A 17 2.65 -3.84 -6.44
N ALA A 18 2.17 -2.92 -5.62
CA ALA A 18 1.45 -3.20 -4.39
C ALA A 18 0.05 -3.74 -4.67
N ASN A 19 -0.42 -4.62 -3.79
CA ASN A 19 -1.67 -5.35 -3.93
C ASN A 19 -1.68 -6.30 -5.14
N ARG A 20 -2.86 -6.67 -5.67
CA ARG A 20 -3.03 -7.77 -6.62
C ARG A 20 -3.11 -7.31 -8.07
N ILE A 21 -2.48 -8.11 -8.94
CA ILE A 21 -2.74 -8.08 -10.38
C ILE A 21 -3.48 -9.38 -10.71
N LYS A 22 -4.73 -9.24 -11.17
CA LYS A 22 -5.64 -10.34 -11.48
C LYS A 22 -5.01 -11.31 -12.49
N ASP A 23 -5.18 -12.60 -12.24
CA ASP A 23 -4.69 -13.71 -13.07
C ASP A 23 -3.19 -13.63 -13.38
N SER A 24 -2.44 -12.87 -12.59
CA SER A 24 -1.01 -12.59 -12.80
C SER A 24 -0.70 -12.11 -14.21
N LYS A 25 -1.65 -11.43 -14.85
CA LYS A 25 -1.56 -10.99 -16.24
C LYS A 25 -1.52 -9.46 -16.34
N LEU A 26 -0.42 -8.95 -16.89
CA LEU A 26 -0.22 -7.54 -17.16
C LEU A 26 -0.25 -7.29 -18.67
N ILE A 27 -1.00 -6.29 -19.11
CA ILE A 27 -1.07 -5.89 -20.53
C ILE A 27 -0.53 -4.46 -20.65
N ILE A 28 0.51 -4.27 -21.46
CA ILE A 28 1.09 -2.96 -21.78
C ILE A 28 1.18 -2.83 -23.30
N ASP A 29 0.56 -1.80 -23.86
CA ASP A 29 0.54 -1.53 -25.32
C ASP A 29 0.09 -2.78 -26.14
N GLY A 30 -0.89 -3.52 -25.65
CA GLY A 30 -1.40 -4.74 -26.29
C GLY A 30 -0.54 -6.00 -26.09
N LYS A 31 0.67 -5.88 -25.54
CA LYS A 31 1.53 -7.02 -25.22
C LYS A 31 1.20 -7.56 -23.83
N SER A 32 1.00 -8.87 -23.75
CA SER A 32 0.74 -9.56 -22.49
C SER A 32 2.04 -10.03 -21.84
N TYR A 33 2.13 -9.83 -20.52
CA TYR A 33 3.22 -10.29 -19.66
C TYR A 33 2.62 -11.21 -18.60
N GLN A 34 3.17 -12.42 -18.45
CA GLN A 34 2.82 -13.31 -17.36
C GLN A 34 3.70 -13.01 -16.16
N LEU A 35 3.05 -12.60 -15.06
CA LEU A 35 3.71 -12.34 -13.80
C LEU A 35 3.80 -13.60 -12.95
N LYS A 36 4.64 -13.54 -11.93
CA LYS A 36 4.77 -14.62 -10.96
C LYS A 36 3.49 -14.79 -10.17
N VAL A 37 2.92 -15.99 -10.19
CA VAL A 37 1.76 -16.37 -9.39
C VAL A 37 2.20 -16.64 -7.95
N ASN A 38 1.56 -16.01 -6.96
CA ASN A 38 1.87 -16.20 -5.55
C ASN A 38 0.66 -16.05 -4.60
N ASP A 39 -0.52 -15.77 -5.15
CA ASP A 39 -1.76 -15.66 -4.40
C ASP A 39 -2.94 -16.18 -5.24
N ASN A 40 -3.31 -17.44 -5.07
CA ASN A 40 -4.23 -18.15 -5.96
C ASN A 40 -3.75 -18.07 -7.42
N SER A 41 -4.52 -17.45 -8.33
CA SER A 41 -4.09 -17.18 -9.71
C SER A 41 -3.40 -15.81 -9.87
N ASN A 42 -3.32 -15.01 -8.81
CA ASN A 42 -2.93 -13.62 -8.87
C ASN A 42 -1.44 -13.40 -8.54
N CYS A 43 -0.93 -12.26 -8.97
CA CYS A 43 0.33 -11.73 -8.49
C CYS A 43 0.06 -10.73 -7.37
N LEU A 44 0.52 -11.02 -6.17
CA LEU A 44 0.39 -10.18 -4.99
C LEU A 44 1.75 -9.57 -4.62
N HIS A 45 1.76 -8.26 -4.37
CA HIS A 45 2.92 -7.51 -3.87
C HIS A 45 4.21 -7.75 -4.68
N GLY A 46 4.08 -7.82 -6.00
CA GLY A 46 5.21 -7.94 -6.90
C GLY A 46 5.86 -9.32 -6.99
N GLY A 47 5.25 -10.39 -6.42
CA GLY A 47 5.67 -11.77 -6.67
C GLY A 47 6.19 -12.55 -5.46
N GLY A 48 5.65 -12.30 -4.27
CA GLY A 48 5.92 -13.11 -3.07
C GLY A 48 7.36 -12.99 -2.57
N ASN A 49 8.05 -14.11 -2.35
CA ASN A 49 9.40 -14.13 -1.77
C ASN A 49 10.44 -13.32 -2.57
N SER A 50 10.21 -13.09 -3.85
CA SER A 50 11.02 -12.23 -4.70
C SER A 50 10.44 -10.81 -4.89
N GLY A 51 9.28 -10.51 -4.28
CA GLY A 51 8.76 -9.15 -4.18
C GLY A 51 9.69 -8.26 -3.33
N TRP A 52 9.66 -6.97 -3.58
CA TRP A 52 10.61 -6.04 -2.98
C TRP A 52 10.56 -6.00 -1.45
N MET A 53 9.43 -6.28 -0.84
CA MET A 53 9.28 -6.37 0.62
C MET A 53 10.14 -7.48 1.26
N ASN A 54 10.58 -8.46 0.46
CA ASN A 54 11.40 -9.58 0.92
C ASN A 54 12.85 -9.52 0.39
N GLN A 55 13.24 -8.39 -0.19
CA GLN A 55 14.60 -8.18 -0.71
C GLN A 55 15.42 -7.31 0.23
N VAL A 56 16.73 -7.45 0.15
CA VAL A 56 17.68 -6.56 0.84
C VAL A 56 17.86 -5.30 0.02
N TYR A 57 17.75 -4.16 0.67
CA TYR A 57 17.98 -2.84 0.07
C TYR A 57 19.37 -2.34 0.41
N ASP A 58 20.00 -1.66 -0.53
CA ASP A 58 21.21 -0.90 -0.29
C ASP A 58 20.91 0.42 0.41
N ILE A 59 21.77 0.85 1.33
CA ILE A 59 21.69 2.20 1.90
C ILE A 59 22.43 3.14 0.95
N LYS A 60 21.68 3.95 0.19
CA LYS A 60 22.22 4.93 -0.77
C LYS A 60 22.72 6.21 -0.09
N ALA A 61 22.00 6.65 0.94
CA ALA A 61 22.36 7.83 1.72
C ALA A 61 21.80 7.73 3.14
N LYS A 62 22.44 8.41 4.10
CA LYS A 62 22.01 8.47 5.49
C LYS A 62 22.41 9.81 6.10
N THR A 63 21.52 10.39 6.91
CA THR A 63 21.76 11.53 7.79
C THR A 63 21.28 11.18 9.21
N ASP A 64 21.32 12.12 10.14
CA ASP A 64 20.81 11.91 11.50
C ASP A 64 19.29 11.75 11.56
N SER A 65 18.55 12.25 10.55
CA SER A 65 17.10 12.23 10.51
C SER A 65 16.50 11.54 9.28
N SER A 66 17.33 11.06 8.35
CA SER A 66 16.87 10.49 7.10
C SER A 66 17.70 9.30 6.65
N VAL A 67 17.07 8.35 5.97
CA VAL A 67 17.74 7.24 5.28
C VAL A 67 17.11 7.02 3.92
N VAL A 68 17.95 6.76 2.92
CA VAL A 68 17.54 6.42 1.55
C VAL A 68 17.92 4.97 1.29
N PHE A 69 16.92 4.14 1.17
CA PHE A 69 17.07 2.75 0.72
C PHE A 69 16.91 2.66 -0.78
N ALA A 70 17.73 1.87 -1.44
CA ALA A 70 17.69 1.67 -2.88
C ALA A 70 17.55 0.19 -3.23
N ILE A 71 16.80 -0.08 -4.30
CA ILE A 71 16.66 -1.42 -4.86
C ILE A 71 16.71 -1.34 -6.38
N LYS A 72 17.28 -2.35 -7.01
CA LYS A 72 17.31 -2.51 -8.47
C LYS A 72 16.69 -3.85 -8.85
N ALA A 73 15.63 -3.79 -9.65
CA ALA A 73 14.97 -4.94 -10.22
C ALA A 73 15.30 -5.06 -11.71
N LYS A 74 15.71 -6.24 -12.17
CA LYS A 74 16.08 -6.50 -13.56
C LYS A 74 14.86 -6.61 -14.47
N ASP A 75 15.05 -6.32 -15.76
CA ASP A 75 14.04 -6.60 -16.79
C ASP A 75 13.64 -8.09 -16.75
N GLY A 76 12.33 -8.34 -16.73
CA GLY A 76 11.75 -9.70 -16.63
C GLY A 76 11.67 -10.26 -15.21
N GLU A 77 12.17 -9.58 -14.19
CA GLU A 77 12.07 -10.04 -12.80
C GLU A 77 10.60 -10.17 -12.39
N ASN A 78 10.22 -11.34 -11.85
CA ASN A 78 8.84 -11.73 -11.55
C ASN A 78 7.85 -11.57 -12.73
N GLY A 79 8.35 -11.51 -13.97
CA GLY A 79 7.59 -11.32 -15.19
C GLY A 79 7.34 -9.85 -15.57
N PHE A 80 7.76 -8.88 -14.76
CA PHE A 80 7.58 -7.45 -15.07
C PHE A 80 8.60 -6.98 -16.11
N PRO A 81 8.18 -6.24 -17.15
CA PRO A 81 9.09 -5.66 -18.11
C PRO A 81 9.85 -4.45 -17.54
N GLY A 82 11.03 -4.21 -18.05
CA GLY A 82 11.89 -3.08 -17.74
C GLY A 82 12.75 -3.26 -16.49
N THR A 83 13.98 -2.77 -16.57
CA THR A 83 14.84 -2.59 -15.41
C THR A 83 14.33 -1.38 -14.63
N VAL A 84 14.16 -1.53 -13.32
CA VAL A 84 13.70 -0.44 -12.44
C VAL A 84 14.75 -0.20 -11.37
N GLU A 85 15.11 1.06 -11.19
CA GLU A 85 15.85 1.53 -10.02
C GLU A 85 14.90 2.35 -9.16
N ALA A 86 14.72 1.93 -7.92
CA ALA A 86 13.77 2.56 -7.01
C ALA A 86 14.43 2.92 -5.67
N THR A 87 13.91 3.96 -5.05
CA THR A 87 14.31 4.38 -3.70
C THR A 87 13.10 4.53 -2.80
N ALA A 88 13.32 4.27 -1.52
CA ALA A 88 12.41 4.58 -0.43
C ALA A 88 13.17 5.46 0.58
N THR A 89 12.75 6.72 0.70
CA THR A 89 13.35 7.68 1.62
C THR A 89 12.46 7.85 2.84
N TYR A 90 13.01 7.62 4.02
CA TYR A 90 12.35 7.83 5.30
C TYR A 90 12.98 9.02 5.99
N THR A 91 12.18 10.00 6.39
CA THR A 91 12.66 11.20 7.09
C THR A 91 11.82 11.47 8.34
N VAL A 92 12.46 11.52 9.49
CA VAL A 92 11.84 11.95 10.74
C VAL A 92 11.98 13.47 10.86
N ARG A 93 10.87 14.17 11.11
CA ARG A 93 10.82 15.62 11.25
C ARG A 93 10.73 16.05 12.71
N ASN A 94 11.17 17.26 12.98
CA ASN A 94 11.13 17.85 14.35
C ASN A 94 9.72 18.03 14.91
N ASN A 95 8.70 18.02 14.04
CA ASN A 95 7.27 18.08 14.42
C ASN A 95 6.66 16.70 14.71
N ASN A 96 7.48 15.67 14.92
CA ASN A 96 7.09 14.29 15.16
C ASN A 96 6.39 13.61 13.96
N SER A 97 6.61 14.10 12.75
CA SER A 97 6.14 13.40 11.54
C SER A 97 7.20 12.50 10.94
N LEU A 98 6.76 11.46 10.24
CA LEU A 98 7.57 10.59 9.42
C LEU A 98 7.15 10.78 7.96
N ASP A 99 8.07 11.27 7.13
CA ASP A 99 7.86 11.33 5.68
C ASP A 99 8.40 10.06 5.05
N ILE A 100 7.62 9.48 4.13
CA ILE A 100 8.03 8.34 3.31
C ILE A 100 7.85 8.73 1.85
N VAL A 101 8.95 8.77 1.10
CA VAL A 101 8.94 9.16 -0.32
C VAL A 101 9.46 7.99 -1.15
N PHE A 102 8.70 7.62 -2.17
CA PHE A 102 9.08 6.60 -3.15
C PHE A 102 9.38 7.27 -4.48
N GLU A 103 10.52 6.91 -5.07
CA GLU A 103 10.93 7.36 -6.40
C GLU A 103 11.39 6.16 -7.22
N ALA A 104 11.10 6.15 -8.51
CA ALA A 104 11.54 5.08 -9.39
C ALA A 104 11.79 5.59 -10.79
N THR A 105 12.79 4.99 -11.44
CA THR A 105 13.10 5.17 -12.86
C THR A 105 13.12 3.83 -13.57
N THR A 106 12.85 3.83 -14.88
CA THR A 106 12.82 2.60 -15.67
C THR A 106 13.31 2.85 -17.09
N ASP A 107 13.87 1.81 -17.70
CA ASP A 107 14.35 1.81 -19.10
C ASP A 107 13.27 1.40 -20.12
N LYS A 108 12.10 0.89 -19.65
CA LYS A 108 10.98 0.48 -20.51
C LYS A 108 9.65 0.82 -19.86
N LYS A 109 8.58 0.87 -20.66
CA LYS A 109 7.21 0.93 -20.11
C LYS A 109 6.95 -0.24 -19.17
N THR A 110 6.54 0.06 -17.96
CA THR A 110 6.19 -0.91 -16.91
C THR A 110 5.15 -0.30 -15.98
N VAL A 111 4.70 -1.08 -15.00
CA VAL A 111 3.86 -0.59 -13.91
C VAL A 111 4.68 -0.47 -12.64
N ILE A 112 4.49 0.63 -11.92
CA ILE A 112 5.09 0.87 -10.61
C ILE A 112 3.99 1.40 -9.69
N ASN A 113 3.80 0.73 -8.58
CA ASN A 113 2.92 1.15 -7.49
C ASN A 113 3.57 0.73 -6.17
N MET A 114 4.37 1.60 -5.60
CA MET A 114 5.05 1.36 -4.33
C MET A 114 4.18 1.83 -3.17
N THR A 115 4.27 1.14 -2.05
CA THR A 115 3.62 1.56 -0.82
C THR A 115 4.43 1.16 0.41
N ASN A 116 4.16 1.83 1.52
CA ASN A 116 4.54 1.36 2.84
C ASN A 116 3.40 0.47 3.39
N HIS A 117 3.75 -0.73 3.84
CA HIS A 117 2.79 -1.70 4.35
C HIS A 117 2.91 -1.89 5.87
N CYS A 118 3.39 -0.88 6.58
CA CYS A 118 3.42 -0.92 8.04
C CYS A 118 2.01 -0.91 8.62
N TYR A 119 1.79 -1.78 9.60
CA TYR A 119 0.62 -1.74 10.47
C TYR A 119 0.95 -0.85 11.67
N PHE A 120 0.47 0.39 11.64
CA PHE A 120 0.70 1.33 12.73
C PHE A 120 -0.25 1.03 13.89
N ASN A 121 0.31 0.99 15.10
CA ASN A 121 -0.46 0.94 16.34
C ASN A 121 -0.04 2.13 17.21
N LEU A 122 -0.90 3.13 17.29
CA LEU A 122 -0.64 4.39 18.01
C LEU A 122 -0.75 4.24 19.54
N ASN A 123 -1.20 3.10 20.05
CA ASN A 123 -1.26 2.83 21.49
C ASN A 123 0.15 2.75 22.12
N GLY A 124 1.19 2.53 21.32
CA GLY A 124 2.56 2.35 21.83
C GLY A 124 2.74 1.10 22.69
N ASP A 125 1.76 0.23 22.74
CA ASP A 125 1.70 -1.00 23.51
C ASP A 125 1.21 -2.15 22.61
N LEU A 126 2.10 -3.09 22.32
CA LEU A 126 1.81 -4.22 21.42
C LEU A 126 0.85 -5.25 22.01
N SER A 127 0.57 -5.20 23.30
CA SER A 127 -0.45 -6.05 23.94
C SER A 127 -1.87 -5.59 23.64
N LYS A 128 -2.04 -4.36 23.14
CA LYS A 128 -3.32 -3.77 22.74
C LYS A 128 -3.47 -3.85 21.22
N ASP A 129 -4.68 -4.16 20.78
CA ASP A 129 -5.02 -4.02 19.36
C ASP A 129 -5.22 -2.54 18.97
N GLY A 130 -5.43 -2.28 17.68
CA GLY A 130 -5.68 -0.94 17.16
C GLY A 130 -7.17 -0.60 16.99
N PHE A 131 -8.07 -1.40 17.53
CA PHE A 131 -9.52 -1.22 17.30
C PHE A 131 -10.11 -0.02 18.06
N ASP A 132 -9.44 0.46 19.09
CA ASP A 132 -9.82 1.65 19.86
C ASP A 132 -9.33 2.96 19.20
N GLN A 133 -8.49 2.87 18.18
CA GLN A 133 -8.00 4.04 17.46
C GLN A 133 -9.13 4.74 16.70
N ILE A 134 -9.01 6.06 16.60
CA ILE A 134 -9.94 6.92 15.87
C ILE A 134 -9.40 7.12 14.46
N MET A 135 -10.24 6.93 13.45
CA MET A 135 -9.90 7.12 12.05
C MET A 135 -10.79 8.16 11.40
N TYR A 136 -10.19 8.99 10.58
CA TYR A 136 -10.85 9.90 9.66
C TYR A 136 -10.30 9.67 8.24
N ILE A 137 -11.17 9.59 7.24
CA ILE A 137 -10.77 9.46 5.82
C ILE A 137 -11.59 10.46 5.01
N ASN A 138 -10.92 11.40 4.34
CA ASN A 138 -11.55 12.35 3.43
C ASN A 138 -11.82 11.69 2.07
N ALA A 139 -12.81 10.81 2.03
CA ALA A 139 -13.20 10.10 0.82
C ALA A 139 -14.71 9.83 0.80
N ASP A 140 -15.37 10.21 -0.27
CA ASP A 140 -16.79 9.91 -0.49
C ASP A 140 -17.00 8.52 -1.08
N LYS A 141 -15.94 7.90 -1.59
CA LYS A 141 -16.02 6.64 -2.34
C LYS A 141 -14.88 5.70 -1.98
N PHE A 142 -15.11 4.42 -2.23
CA PHE A 142 -14.10 3.37 -2.12
C PHE A 142 -14.23 2.38 -3.28
N THR A 143 -13.23 1.52 -3.48
CA THR A 143 -13.25 0.46 -4.48
C THR A 143 -13.63 -0.86 -3.81
N PRO A 144 -14.83 -1.42 -4.07
CA PRO A 144 -15.19 -2.74 -3.56
C PRO A 144 -14.34 -3.83 -4.18
N SER A 145 -14.13 -4.90 -3.41
CA SER A 145 -13.41 -6.10 -3.86
C SER A 145 -14.32 -7.33 -3.85
N ASP A 146 -13.96 -8.31 -4.66
CA ASP A 146 -14.55 -9.64 -4.61
C ASP A 146 -13.95 -10.47 -3.44
N LYS A 147 -14.42 -11.71 -3.28
CA LYS A 147 -13.93 -12.64 -2.25
C LYS A 147 -12.45 -13.03 -2.38
N TYR A 148 -11.79 -12.67 -3.47
CA TYR A 148 -10.37 -12.86 -3.70
C TYR A 148 -9.57 -11.56 -3.56
N TYR A 149 -10.20 -10.52 -3.01
CA TYR A 149 -9.63 -9.18 -2.82
C TYR A 149 -9.27 -8.47 -4.14
N ILE A 150 -9.89 -8.87 -5.25
CA ILE A 150 -9.71 -8.20 -6.53
C ILE A 150 -10.74 -7.08 -6.64
N PRO A 151 -10.35 -5.85 -6.94
CA PRO A 151 -11.28 -4.76 -7.19
C PRO A 151 -12.27 -5.12 -8.30
N THR A 152 -13.56 -4.89 -8.06
CA THR A 152 -14.63 -5.22 -9.02
C THR A 152 -14.68 -4.29 -10.22
N GLY A 153 -14.00 -3.14 -10.17
CA GLY A 153 -14.09 -2.04 -11.12
C GLY A 153 -15.17 -1.01 -10.76
N GLU A 154 -16.01 -1.30 -9.77
CA GLU A 154 -16.96 -0.34 -9.22
C GLU A 154 -16.23 0.70 -8.35
N ILE A 155 -16.75 1.94 -8.34
CA ILE A 155 -16.39 2.97 -7.37
C ILE A 155 -17.66 3.29 -6.60
N LYS A 156 -17.76 2.84 -5.35
CA LYS A 156 -18.97 2.84 -4.53
C LYS A 156 -18.95 3.97 -3.50
N ASP A 157 -20.10 4.60 -3.28
CA ASP A 157 -20.30 5.62 -2.25
C ASP A 157 -20.19 5.01 -0.85
N VAL A 158 -19.57 5.73 0.08
CA VAL A 158 -19.42 5.29 1.47
C VAL A 158 -20.65 5.59 2.32
N THR A 159 -21.55 6.46 1.87
CA THR A 159 -22.70 6.96 2.64
C THR A 159 -23.60 5.81 3.13
N GLY A 160 -23.88 5.81 4.42
CA GLY A 160 -24.73 4.78 5.03
C GLY A 160 -24.10 3.40 5.15
N THR A 161 -22.78 3.28 4.94
CA THR A 161 -22.04 2.03 5.06
C THR A 161 -21.02 2.09 6.20
N PRO A 162 -20.50 0.94 6.67
CA PRO A 162 -19.38 0.91 7.62
C PRO A 162 -18.11 1.57 7.09
N MET A 163 -17.99 1.75 5.75
CA MET A 163 -16.84 2.37 5.09
C MET A 163 -16.79 3.90 5.24
N ASP A 164 -17.84 4.54 5.81
CA ASP A 164 -17.91 6.00 5.95
C ASP A 164 -17.10 6.50 7.15
N PHE A 165 -15.89 6.94 6.90
CA PHE A 165 -14.99 7.60 7.87
C PHE A 165 -14.84 9.11 7.63
N ARG A 166 -15.77 9.76 6.93
CA ARG A 166 -15.78 11.22 6.72
C ARG A 166 -16.04 12.01 8.01
N LYS A 167 -16.49 11.34 9.03
CA LYS A 167 -16.48 11.80 10.42
C LYS A 167 -15.60 10.88 11.23
N ALA A 168 -14.69 11.45 12.01
CA ALA A 168 -13.79 10.69 12.87
C ALA A 168 -14.56 9.68 13.74
N ALA A 169 -14.17 8.43 13.71
CA ALA A 169 -14.86 7.34 14.40
C ALA A 169 -13.86 6.29 14.89
N VAL A 170 -14.21 5.63 16.00
CA VAL A 170 -13.44 4.49 16.53
C VAL A 170 -13.57 3.31 15.55
N ILE A 171 -12.45 2.79 15.09
CA ILE A 171 -12.37 1.76 14.04
C ILE A 171 -13.22 0.54 14.42
N GLY A 172 -13.01 -0.02 15.60
CA GLY A 172 -13.71 -1.22 16.07
C GLY A 172 -15.22 -1.06 16.18
N LYS A 173 -15.72 0.14 16.45
CA LYS A 173 -17.16 0.43 16.51
C LYS A 173 -17.85 0.47 15.16
N LYS A 174 -17.08 0.57 14.08
CA LYS A 174 -17.60 0.59 12.71
C LYS A 174 -17.50 -0.74 12.00
N ILE A 175 -16.83 -1.74 12.59
CA ILE A 175 -16.73 -3.08 12.01
C ILE A 175 -18.12 -3.74 12.08
N ASP A 176 -18.71 -3.97 10.91
CA ASP A 176 -19.98 -4.68 10.75
C ASP A 176 -19.79 -5.90 9.87
N MET A 177 -19.69 -7.05 10.49
CA MET A 177 -19.49 -8.35 9.81
C MET A 177 -20.71 -8.81 8.99
N THR A 178 -21.83 -8.09 9.03
CA THR A 178 -22.96 -8.32 8.13
C THR A 178 -22.83 -7.61 6.78
N TYR A 179 -21.94 -6.60 6.73
CA TYR A 179 -21.63 -5.91 5.49
C TYR A 179 -20.62 -6.72 4.66
N ASP A 180 -21.00 -7.11 3.45
CA ASP A 180 -20.22 -8.06 2.63
C ASP A 180 -18.75 -7.68 2.45
N GLN A 181 -18.44 -6.40 2.28
CA GLN A 181 -17.05 -5.96 2.10
C GLN A 181 -16.22 -6.19 3.37
N ILE A 182 -16.75 -5.86 4.54
CA ILE A 182 -16.10 -6.11 5.83
C ILE A 182 -15.97 -7.62 6.07
N LYS A 183 -17.03 -8.38 5.80
CA LYS A 183 -17.05 -9.83 5.95
C LYS A 183 -16.01 -10.52 5.05
N ASN A 184 -15.94 -10.14 3.77
CA ASN A 184 -15.03 -10.73 2.80
C ASN A 184 -13.55 -10.46 3.16
N ALA A 185 -13.25 -9.25 3.63
CA ALA A 185 -11.91 -8.85 4.03
C ALA A 185 -11.54 -9.19 5.48
N THR A 186 -12.50 -9.72 6.27
CA THR A 186 -12.35 -9.96 7.70
C THR A 186 -11.95 -8.66 8.45
N GLY A 187 -12.46 -7.53 7.99
CA GLY A 187 -12.15 -6.20 8.47
C GLY A 187 -12.00 -5.17 7.34
N TYR A 188 -11.20 -4.15 7.57
CA TYR A 188 -10.90 -3.12 6.58
C TYR A 188 -9.63 -3.46 5.82
N ASP A 189 -9.77 -3.81 4.53
CA ASP A 189 -8.67 -4.00 3.57
C ASP A 189 -9.09 -3.44 2.20
N HIS A 190 -9.41 -2.14 2.18
CA HIS A 190 -10.00 -1.50 1.01
C HIS A 190 -9.26 -0.22 0.65
N ASN A 191 -9.38 0.18 -0.60
CA ASN A 191 -8.86 1.45 -1.08
C ASN A 191 -9.97 2.50 -1.06
N TRP A 192 -9.73 3.63 -0.38
CA TRP A 192 -10.58 4.82 -0.42
C TRP A 192 -10.11 5.79 -1.49
N CYS A 193 -11.06 6.30 -2.28
CA CYS A 193 -10.82 7.31 -3.29
C CYS A 193 -10.82 8.68 -2.62
N LEU A 194 -9.64 9.19 -2.28
CA LEU A 194 -9.52 10.46 -1.55
C LEU A 194 -10.10 11.63 -2.35
N ASN A 195 -10.89 12.48 -1.72
CA ASN A 195 -11.53 13.65 -2.34
C ASN A 195 -10.51 14.69 -2.83
N THR A 196 -9.31 14.67 -2.28
CA THR A 196 -8.20 15.56 -2.65
C THR A 196 -7.43 15.09 -3.88
N TYR A 197 -7.67 13.86 -4.36
CA TYR A 197 -6.99 13.31 -5.52
C TYR A 197 -7.30 14.12 -6.78
N GLN A 198 -6.25 14.53 -7.50
CA GLN A 198 -6.35 15.19 -8.80
C GLN A 198 -5.43 14.48 -9.79
N HIS A 199 -6.03 13.96 -10.87
CA HIS A 199 -5.28 13.28 -11.92
C HIS A 199 -4.15 14.15 -12.48
N GLY A 200 -2.92 13.62 -12.55
CA GLY A 200 -1.76 14.31 -13.12
C GLY A 200 -1.11 15.37 -12.22
N LYS A 201 -1.58 15.56 -11.00
CA LYS A 201 -0.90 16.38 -9.98
C LYS A 201 -0.20 15.53 -8.94
N GLY A 202 0.92 16.04 -8.40
CA GLY A 202 1.75 15.33 -7.43
C GLY A 202 1.05 15.03 -6.10
N ASN A 203 1.80 14.50 -5.17
CA ASN A 203 1.33 13.74 -3.99
C ASN A 203 0.84 14.55 -2.79
N ASP A 204 0.75 15.87 -2.86
CA ASP A 204 0.37 16.73 -1.70
C ASP A 204 -1.13 16.72 -1.40
N GLN A 205 -1.80 15.58 -1.66
CA GLN A 205 -3.25 15.54 -1.78
C GLN A 205 -3.93 14.58 -0.80
N ALA A 206 -3.16 13.72 -0.14
CA ALA A 206 -3.73 12.72 0.70
C ALA A 206 -3.91 13.23 2.13
N ILE A 207 -5.13 13.14 2.64
CA ILE A 207 -5.39 13.37 4.05
C ILE A 207 -6.23 12.20 4.55
N ALA A 208 -5.60 11.38 5.38
CA ALA A 208 -6.25 10.45 6.29
C ALA A 208 -5.56 10.58 7.65
N ALA A 209 -6.32 10.59 8.71
CA ALA A 209 -5.82 10.64 10.08
C ALA A 209 -6.67 9.78 11.00
#